data_a5284998097c2e951c4822053da3aecc
#
_entry.id   a5284998097c2e951c4822053da3aecc
#
_cell.length_a   1.000
_cell.length_b   1.000
_cell.length_c   1.000
_cell.angle_alpha   90.00
_cell.angle_beta   90.00
_cell.angle_gamma   90.00
#
_symmetry.space_group_name_H-M   'P 1'
#
loop_
_entity.id
_entity.type
_entity.pdbx_description
1 polymer ?
#
loop_
_entity_poly.entity_id
_entity_poly.type
_entity_poly.pdbx_seq_one_letter_code
_entity_poly.pdbx_strand_id
1 'polypeptide(L)'
;GARPLDGRLVRLLSLGGGTQSVTICGRIPASSLAGVGTSGNTDTVYTAGFAGHGTLQYSFGAGKSCTAGATESFAFQARATVTNNCLISASNLAFGSGSPLSERRASAPLSVTCTANSSYQISMNGGLSGNPAARTMKNSLTGETLGYRISSTPDGAIWGDGTGGTVVYTGTGTGATQSVMMHGLVPRQRAPTPGNYRDTITVQLTF
;
A
#
# COMPACT_ATOMS: atom_id res chain seq x y z
N GLY A 1 16.17 -18.48 -4.55
CA GLY A 1 16.20 -19.37 -5.68
C GLY A 1 14.81 -19.62 -6.19
N ALA A 2 14.51 -19.27 -7.45
CA ALA A 2 13.24 -19.60 -8.08
C ALA A 2 13.07 -21.13 -8.12
N ARG A 3 11.96 -21.63 -7.59
CA ARG A 3 11.60 -23.03 -7.77
C ARG A 3 11.29 -23.28 -9.26
N PRO A 4 11.76 -24.40 -9.85
CA PRO A 4 11.40 -24.74 -11.20
C PRO A 4 9.89 -24.87 -11.33
N LEU A 5 9.34 -24.33 -12.42
CA LEU A 5 7.96 -24.58 -12.80
C LEU A 5 7.81 -26.09 -12.94
N ASP A 6 6.83 -26.67 -12.25
CA ASP A 6 6.49 -28.10 -12.41
C ASP A 6 6.25 -28.39 -13.90
N GLY A 7 7.17 -29.15 -14.48
CA GLY A 7 7.17 -29.44 -15.91
C GLY A 7 5.94 -30.24 -16.30
N ARG A 8 4.94 -29.54 -16.82
CA ARG A 8 3.77 -30.20 -17.40
C ARG A 8 4.14 -30.75 -18.78
N LEU A 9 4.22 -32.07 -18.93
CA LEU A 9 4.37 -32.71 -20.22
C LEU A 9 3.10 -32.48 -21.05
N VAL A 10 3.19 -31.68 -22.12
CA VAL A 10 2.11 -31.49 -23.09
C VAL A 10 2.42 -32.38 -24.30
N ARG A 11 1.59 -33.40 -24.56
CA ARG A 11 1.73 -34.24 -25.71
C ARG A 11 0.86 -33.69 -26.84
N LEU A 12 1.51 -33.26 -27.93
CA LEU A 12 0.84 -32.79 -29.15
C LEU A 12 1.04 -33.84 -30.25
N LEU A 13 -0.04 -34.25 -30.89
CA LEU A 13 -0.02 -35.10 -32.09
C LEU A 13 -0.47 -34.24 -33.28
N SER A 14 0.40 -34.03 -34.26
CA SER A 14 0.04 -33.40 -35.53
C SER A 14 0.13 -34.46 -36.66
N LEU A 15 -0.95 -34.66 -37.35
CA LEU A 15 -1.03 -35.51 -38.55
C LEU A 15 -0.93 -34.61 -39.79
N GLY A 16 0.26 -34.13 -40.10
CA GLY A 16 0.55 -33.23 -41.23
C GLY A 16 1.44 -32.06 -40.83
N GLY A 17 2.15 -31.49 -41.81
CA GLY A 17 2.98 -30.31 -41.59
C GLY A 17 2.13 -29.10 -41.15
N GLY A 18 2.43 -28.50 -40.02
CA GLY A 18 1.72 -27.34 -39.51
C GLY A 18 2.36 -26.78 -38.24
N THR A 19 2.00 -25.56 -37.90
CA THR A 19 2.43 -24.89 -36.65
C THR A 19 1.52 -25.33 -35.50
N GLN A 20 2.13 -25.74 -34.39
CA GLN A 20 1.42 -26.09 -33.16
C GLN A 20 1.75 -25.00 -32.11
N SER A 21 0.73 -24.54 -31.38
CA SER A 21 0.87 -23.57 -30.30
C SER A 21 0.60 -24.21 -28.96
N VAL A 22 1.46 -23.98 -28.01
CA VAL A 22 1.32 -24.41 -26.61
C VAL A 22 1.24 -23.18 -25.71
N THR A 23 0.17 -23.14 -24.90
CA THR A 23 0.04 -22.07 -23.89
C THR A 23 0.64 -22.56 -22.59
N ILE A 24 1.63 -21.83 -22.07
CA ILE A 24 2.23 -22.06 -20.75
C ILE A 24 1.61 -21.05 -19.78
N CYS A 25 0.96 -21.57 -18.72
CA CYS A 25 0.39 -20.73 -17.67
C CYS A 25 1.33 -20.68 -16.49
N GLY A 26 1.72 -19.46 -16.10
CA GLY A 26 2.48 -19.20 -14.88
C GLY A 26 1.58 -18.63 -13.77
N ARG A 27 1.92 -18.92 -12.52
CA ARG A 27 1.28 -18.32 -11.33
C ARG A 27 2.34 -17.87 -10.36
N ILE A 28 2.18 -16.63 -9.85
CA ILE A 28 2.94 -16.12 -8.72
C ILE A 28 2.03 -16.25 -7.49
N PRO A 29 2.32 -17.13 -6.52
CA PRO A 29 1.52 -17.24 -5.30
C PRO A 29 1.72 -15.98 -4.43
N ALA A 30 0.66 -15.55 -3.74
CA ALA A 30 0.70 -14.36 -2.89
C ALA A 30 1.81 -14.42 -1.82
N SER A 31 2.11 -15.63 -1.30
CA SER A 31 3.21 -15.83 -0.34
C SER A 31 4.60 -15.53 -0.90
N SER A 32 4.77 -15.57 -2.23
CA SER A 32 6.05 -15.24 -2.89
C SER A 32 6.23 -13.73 -3.11
N LEU A 33 5.19 -12.93 -2.88
CA LEU A 33 5.19 -11.48 -3.04
C LEU A 33 5.57 -10.75 -1.75
N ALA A 34 5.67 -11.48 -0.62
CA ALA A 34 6.12 -10.90 0.64
C ALA A 34 7.56 -10.38 0.49
N GLY A 35 7.75 -9.08 0.66
CA GLY A 35 9.04 -8.42 0.53
C GLY A 35 9.46 -8.09 -0.92
N VAL A 36 8.64 -8.40 -1.91
CA VAL A 36 8.83 -7.89 -3.27
C VAL A 36 8.34 -6.45 -3.32
N GLY A 37 9.23 -5.52 -3.57
CA GLY A 37 8.97 -4.08 -3.50
C GLY A 37 9.31 -3.34 -4.78
N THR A 38 9.15 -2.04 -4.71
CA THR A 38 9.58 -1.12 -5.77
C THR A 38 11.01 -0.66 -5.53
N SER A 39 11.67 -0.21 -6.59
CA SER A 39 12.95 0.50 -6.50
C SER A 39 12.65 1.99 -6.42
N GLY A 40 12.65 2.53 -5.19
CA GLY A 40 12.13 3.87 -4.94
C GLY A 40 10.61 3.93 -5.14
N ASN A 41 10.09 5.10 -5.53
CA ASN A 41 8.65 5.32 -5.76
C ASN A 41 8.24 5.10 -7.23
N THR A 42 8.82 4.09 -7.89
CA THR A 42 8.53 3.78 -9.30
C THR A 42 8.16 2.32 -9.47
N ASP A 43 7.33 2.06 -10.46
CA ASP A 43 7.01 0.69 -10.87
C ASP A 43 8.29 -0.07 -11.20
N THR A 44 8.42 -1.27 -10.66
CA THR A 44 9.62 -2.09 -10.84
C THR A 44 9.31 -3.35 -11.62
N VAL A 45 10.10 -3.59 -12.66
CA VAL A 45 9.96 -4.77 -13.51
C VAL A 45 10.94 -5.85 -13.05
N TYR A 46 10.39 -7.00 -12.69
CA TYR A 46 11.14 -8.21 -12.39
C TYR A 46 11.14 -9.12 -13.62
N THR A 47 12.32 -9.58 -14.03
CA THR A 47 12.48 -10.48 -15.17
C THR A 47 13.27 -11.71 -14.73
N ALA A 48 12.76 -12.89 -15.05
CA ALA A 48 13.46 -14.16 -14.87
C ALA A 48 13.68 -14.80 -16.24
N GLY A 49 14.94 -15.06 -16.57
CA GLY A 49 15.32 -15.76 -17.80
C GLY A 49 15.41 -17.27 -17.56
N PHE A 50 14.87 -18.04 -18.45
CA PHE A 50 14.89 -19.50 -18.45
C PHE A 50 15.62 -20.03 -19.70
N ALA A 51 16.89 -19.66 -19.83
CA ALA A 51 17.73 -20.13 -20.91
C ALA A 51 18.06 -21.64 -20.71
N GLY A 52 17.75 -22.46 -21.71
CA GLY A 52 18.02 -23.90 -21.68
C GLY A 52 17.11 -24.73 -20.76
N HIS A 53 16.12 -24.13 -20.11
CA HIS A 53 15.18 -24.83 -19.25
C HIS A 53 13.88 -25.26 -19.96
N GLY A 54 13.59 -24.71 -21.14
CA GLY A 54 12.53 -25.20 -22.02
C GLY A 54 13.11 -26.26 -22.94
N THR A 55 12.52 -27.46 -22.94
CA THR A 55 12.91 -28.53 -23.86
C THR A 55 11.71 -29.00 -24.67
N LEU A 56 11.90 -29.14 -25.96
CA LEU A 56 10.95 -29.73 -26.88
C LEU A 56 11.50 -31.07 -27.37
N GLN A 57 10.78 -32.13 -27.10
CA GLN A 57 11.13 -33.44 -27.60
C GLN A 57 10.14 -33.80 -28.71
N TYR A 58 10.65 -34.14 -29.89
CA TYR A 58 9.83 -34.40 -31.07
C TYR A 58 10.36 -35.58 -31.90
N SER A 59 9.46 -36.23 -32.64
CA SER A 59 9.83 -37.24 -33.61
C SER A 59 8.94 -37.14 -34.84
N PHE A 60 9.49 -37.52 -35.98
CA PHE A 60 8.75 -37.57 -37.27
C PHE A 60 8.43 -39.01 -37.64
N GLY A 61 7.26 -39.21 -38.27
CA GLY A 61 6.81 -40.47 -38.83
C GLY A 61 5.71 -41.14 -38.03
N ALA A 62 4.90 -41.94 -38.74
CA ALA A 62 3.78 -42.68 -38.16
C ALA A 62 4.27 -43.72 -37.14
N GLY A 63 3.60 -43.79 -35.98
CA GLY A 63 3.91 -44.74 -34.90
C GLY A 63 5.18 -44.43 -34.10
N LYS A 64 5.86 -43.32 -34.33
CA LYS A 64 7.04 -42.91 -33.53
C LYS A 64 6.64 -42.32 -32.20
N SER A 65 7.41 -42.63 -31.16
CA SER A 65 7.25 -42.04 -29.83
C SER A 65 8.14 -40.80 -29.68
N CYS A 66 7.60 -39.74 -29.11
CA CYS A 66 8.40 -38.53 -28.77
C CYS A 66 9.48 -38.80 -27.71
N THR A 67 9.35 -39.89 -26.93
CA THR A 67 10.32 -40.23 -25.87
C THR A 67 11.68 -40.72 -26.40
N ALA A 68 11.76 -41.05 -27.69
CA ALA A 68 13.00 -41.45 -28.38
C ALA A 68 13.35 -40.51 -29.55
N GLY A 69 12.75 -39.33 -29.60
CA GLY A 69 12.95 -38.36 -30.66
C GLY A 69 14.10 -37.38 -30.39
N ALA A 70 14.28 -36.46 -31.32
CA ALA A 70 15.21 -35.35 -31.16
C ALA A 70 14.73 -34.39 -30.05
N THR A 71 15.69 -33.74 -29.42
CA THR A 71 15.42 -32.72 -28.36
C THR A 71 16.02 -31.40 -28.78
N GLU A 72 15.21 -30.37 -28.73
CA GLU A 72 15.64 -28.98 -28.90
C GLU A 72 15.36 -28.21 -27.62
N SER A 73 16.28 -27.28 -27.26
CA SER A 73 16.10 -26.39 -26.15
C SER A 73 15.69 -25.02 -26.64
N PHE A 74 14.83 -24.37 -25.90
CA PHE A 74 14.42 -22.99 -26.15
C PHE A 74 14.50 -22.15 -24.88
N ALA A 75 14.75 -20.85 -25.07
CA ALA A 75 14.74 -19.88 -23.99
C ALA A 75 13.41 -19.16 -23.95
N PHE A 76 12.96 -18.85 -22.74
CA PHE A 76 11.84 -17.93 -22.54
C PHE A 76 12.11 -17.03 -21.33
N GLN A 77 11.36 -15.94 -21.23
CA GLN A 77 11.43 -15.02 -20.11
C GLN A 77 10.04 -14.91 -19.46
N ALA A 78 10.03 -14.92 -18.14
CA ALA A 78 8.88 -14.51 -17.36
C ALA A 78 9.12 -13.08 -16.87
N ARG A 79 8.11 -12.22 -17.00
CA ARG A 79 8.18 -10.82 -16.58
C ARG A 79 6.98 -10.49 -15.71
N ALA A 80 7.23 -9.77 -14.61
CA ALA A 80 6.19 -9.23 -13.74
C ALA A 80 6.51 -7.76 -13.42
N THR A 81 5.49 -6.92 -13.39
CA THR A 81 5.62 -5.53 -12.96
C THR A 81 4.99 -5.41 -11.57
N VAL A 82 5.75 -4.89 -10.62
CA VAL A 82 5.26 -4.49 -9.31
C VAL A 82 4.98 -3.00 -9.36
N THR A 83 3.72 -2.64 -9.24
CA THR A 83 3.30 -1.23 -9.28
C THR A 83 3.47 -0.58 -7.93
N ASN A 84 3.93 0.68 -7.93
CA ASN A 84 3.92 1.49 -6.73
C ASN A 84 2.48 1.85 -6.37
N ASN A 85 2.05 1.50 -5.16
CA ASN A 85 0.68 1.76 -4.70
C ASN A 85 0.62 1.86 -3.18
N CYS A 86 -0.25 2.75 -2.71
CA CYS A 86 -0.52 2.94 -1.29
C CYS A 86 -2.02 3.07 -1.02
N LEU A 87 -2.45 2.51 0.09
CA LEU A 87 -3.81 2.64 0.63
C LEU A 87 -3.75 3.23 2.02
N ILE A 88 -4.71 4.10 2.36
CA ILE A 88 -4.83 4.71 3.67
C ILE A 88 -6.27 4.62 4.17
N SER A 89 -6.44 4.37 5.46
CA SER A 89 -7.71 4.50 6.17
C SER A 89 -7.48 5.08 7.56
N ALA A 90 -8.41 5.89 8.04
CA ALA A 90 -8.33 6.55 9.33
C ALA A 90 -9.53 6.22 10.20
N SER A 91 -9.29 6.06 11.50
CA SER A 91 -10.34 5.97 12.51
C SER A 91 -10.68 7.34 13.05
N ASN A 92 -11.89 7.49 13.60
CA ASN A 92 -12.29 8.72 14.26
C ASN A 92 -11.46 8.98 15.52
N LEU A 93 -10.99 10.20 15.68
CA LEU A 93 -10.31 10.68 16.88
C LEU A 93 -11.36 11.29 17.83
N ALA A 94 -11.76 10.55 18.88
CA ALA A 94 -12.81 10.91 19.79
C ALA A 94 -12.27 11.33 21.16
N PHE A 95 -12.48 12.60 21.54
CA PHE A 95 -12.04 13.15 22.84
C PHE A 95 -13.00 12.80 24.00
N GLY A 96 -14.13 12.14 23.70
CA GLY A 96 -15.15 11.81 24.69
C GLY A 96 -15.89 13.03 25.22
N SER A 97 -16.63 12.83 26.33
CA SER A 97 -17.37 13.90 27.01
C SER A 97 -16.56 14.47 28.17
N GLY A 98 -16.65 15.77 28.39
CA GLY A 98 -15.99 16.43 29.53
C GLY A 98 -15.85 17.94 29.36
N SER A 99 -15.34 18.59 30.42
CA SER A 99 -15.10 20.04 30.39
C SER A 99 -13.75 20.37 29.78
N PRO A 100 -13.64 21.36 28.90
CA PRO A 100 -12.36 21.85 28.35
C PRO A 100 -11.57 22.73 29.36
N LEU A 101 -12.08 22.90 30.57
CA LEU A 101 -11.30 23.53 31.67
C LEU A 101 -10.14 22.62 32.13
N SER A 102 -10.15 21.35 31.75
CA SER A 102 -9.03 20.42 31.88
C SER A 102 -8.61 19.91 30.51
N GLU A 103 -7.35 19.58 30.36
CA GLU A 103 -6.79 18.97 29.16
C GLU A 103 -7.49 17.65 28.83
N ARG A 104 -7.76 17.41 27.54
CA ARG A 104 -8.34 16.16 27.03
C ARG A 104 -7.43 15.56 25.97
N ARG A 105 -7.15 14.27 26.10
CA ARG A 105 -6.31 13.51 25.17
C ARG A 105 -7.12 12.39 24.54
N ALA A 106 -6.80 12.10 23.31
CA ALA A 106 -7.35 10.96 22.57
C ALA A 106 -6.29 10.39 21.65
N SER A 107 -6.42 9.13 21.30
CA SER A 107 -5.56 8.50 20.30
C SER A 107 -6.41 7.62 19.39
N ALA A 108 -6.05 7.60 18.11
CA ALA A 108 -6.70 6.76 17.11
C ALA A 108 -5.70 6.27 16.08
N PRO A 109 -5.84 5.02 15.58
CA PRO A 109 -4.97 4.52 14.54
C PRO A 109 -5.35 5.04 13.16
N LEU A 110 -4.33 5.25 12.34
CA LEU A 110 -4.39 5.45 10.91
C LEU A 110 -3.65 4.28 10.30
N SER A 111 -4.32 3.54 9.40
CA SER A 111 -3.74 2.36 8.75
C SER A 111 -3.23 2.72 7.37
N VAL A 112 -1.98 2.35 7.07
CA VAL A 112 -1.32 2.57 5.79
C VAL A 112 -0.82 1.26 5.26
N THR A 113 -1.08 0.97 3.99
CA THR A 113 -0.56 -0.21 3.31
C THR A 113 0.06 0.24 2.00
N CYS A 114 1.39 0.29 1.95
CA CYS A 114 2.15 0.65 0.74
C CYS A 114 2.98 -0.53 0.25
N THR A 115 3.25 -0.56 -1.05
CA THR A 115 4.22 -1.48 -1.66
C THR A 115 5.53 -1.40 -0.89
N ALA A 116 6.20 -2.53 -0.70
CA ALA A 116 7.48 -2.57 0.02
C ALA A 116 8.51 -1.62 -0.62
N ASN A 117 9.29 -0.93 0.21
CA ASN A 117 10.29 0.07 -0.15
C ASN A 117 9.74 1.36 -0.80
N SER A 118 8.43 1.52 -0.90
CA SER A 118 7.82 2.79 -1.32
C SER A 118 7.88 3.80 -0.18
N SER A 119 8.50 4.94 -0.40
CA SER A 119 8.47 6.06 0.55
C SER A 119 7.14 6.79 0.44
N TYR A 120 6.59 7.20 1.56
CA TYR A 120 5.32 7.93 1.58
C TYR A 120 5.32 9.07 2.59
N GLN A 121 4.45 10.04 2.35
CA GLN A 121 4.17 11.14 3.26
C GLN A 121 2.67 11.19 3.56
N ILE A 122 2.33 11.53 4.79
CA ILE A 122 0.95 11.76 5.22
C ILE A 122 0.85 13.19 5.72
N SER A 123 -0.03 13.95 5.11
CA SER A 123 -0.38 15.31 5.50
C SER A 123 -1.83 15.38 5.96
N MET A 124 -2.14 16.39 6.77
CA MET A 124 -3.49 16.65 7.29
C MET A 124 -3.82 18.13 7.11
N ASN A 125 -4.99 18.42 6.55
CA ASN A 125 -5.44 19.79 6.39
C ASN A 125 -5.85 20.45 7.72
N GLY A 126 -6.26 21.72 7.67
CA GLY A 126 -6.71 22.49 8.82
C GLY A 126 -8.16 22.25 9.23
N GLY A 127 -8.88 21.32 8.59
CA GLY A 127 -10.30 21.10 8.87
C GLY A 127 -11.16 22.35 8.65
N LEU A 128 -12.14 22.53 9.49
CA LEU A 128 -13.05 23.68 9.43
C LEU A 128 -12.36 25.04 9.65
N SER A 129 -11.23 25.06 10.38
CA SER A 129 -10.48 26.30 10.59
C SER A 129 -9.66 26.74 9.37
N GLY A 130 -9.40 25.81 8.44
CA GLY A 130 -8.48 26.03 7.31
C GLY A 130 -7.01 26.14 7.69
N ASN A 131 -6.67 26.14 8.98
CA ASN A 131 -5.31 26.30 9.48
C ASN A 131 -4.86 25.05 10.25
N PRO A 132 -3.92 24.24 9.71
CA PRO A 132 -3.46 23.03 10.36
C PRO A 132 -2.70 23.28 11.67
N ALA A 133 -2.14 24.48 11.87
CA ALA A 133 -1.47 24.85 13.12
C ALA A 133 -2.46 25.28 14.23
N ALA A 134 -3.69 25.65 13.86
CA ALA A 134 -4.72 26.17 14.81
C ALA A 134 -6.10 25.58 14.50
N ARG A 135 -6.22 24.26 14.56
CA ARG A 135 -7.49 23.55 14.29
C ARG A 135 -8.54 23.85 15.35
N THR A 136 -9.79 23.90 14.92
CA THR A 136 -10.94 24.07 15.81
C THR A 136 -12.07 23.12 15.43
N MET A 137 -12.64 22.47 16.44
CA MET A 137 -13.94 21.82 16.32
C MET A 137 -15.04 22.87 16.48
N LYS A 138 -16.16 22.74 15.79
CA LYS A 138 -17.28 23.67 15.81
C LYS A 138 -18.56 22.99 16.32
N ASN A 139 -19.28 23.69 17.16
CA ASN A 139 -20.65 23.35 17.53
C ASN A 139 -21.61 23.85 16.43
N SER A 140 -22.36 22.94 15.80
CA SER A 140 -23.25 23.27 14.71
C SER A 140 -24.46 24.13 15.13
N LEU A 141 -24.83 24.11 16.41
CA LEU A 141 -25.97 24.85 16.94
C LEU A 141 -25.63 26.28 17.34
N THR A 142 -24.48 26.44 18.01
CA THR A 142 -24.09 27.76 18.56
C THR A 142 -23.05 28.47 17.70
N GLY A 143 -22.34 27.72 16.82
CA GLY A 143 -21.23 28.26 16.04
C GLY A 143 -19.93 28.43 16.83
N GLU A 144 -19.95 28.21 18.14
CA GLU A 144 -18.74 28.30 18.98
C GLU A 144 -17.72 27.24 18.64
N THR A 145 -16.46 27.55 18.92
CA THR A 145 -15.33 26.68 18.55
C THR A 145 -14.52 26.25 19.76
N LEU A 146 -13.89 25.09 19.62
CA LEU A 146 -13.00 24.48 20.60
C LEU A 146 -11.69 24.10 19.92
N GLY A 147 -10.58 24.71 20.35
CA GLY A 147 -9.25 24.49 19.79
C GLY A 147 -8.71 23.10 20.13
N TYR A 148 -8.00 22.48 19.18
CA TYR A 148 -7.32 21.20 19.38
C TYR A 148 -6.10 21.07 18.47
N ARG A 149 -5.25 20.10 18.74
CA ARG A 149 -4.10 19.75 17.90
C ARG A 149 -4.00 18.24 17.71
N ILE A 150 -3.36 17.82 16.62
CA ILE A 150 -3.01 16.44 16.32
C ILE A 150 -1.51 16.35 16.14
N SER A 151 -0.90 15.26 16.63
CA SER A 151 0.52 14.94 16.48
C SER A 151 0.70 13.44 16.20
N SER A 152 1.83 13.03 15.64
CA SER A 152 2.17 11.63 15.39
C SER A 152 2.80 10.94 16.59
N THR A 153 3.22 11.73 17.59
CA THR A 153 3.72 11.24 18.88
C THR A 153 3.07 12.04 20.01
N PRO A 154 2.93 11.48 21.23
CA PRO A 154 2.42 12.23 22.36
C PRO A 154 3.20 13.53 22.57
N ASP A 155 2.51 14.65 22.66
CA ASP A 155 3.08 16.01 22.80
C ASP A 155 4.09 16.42 21.73
N GLY A 156 4.12 15.72 20.61
CA GLY A 156 4.98 16.01 19.47
C GLY A 156 4.59 17.27 18.70
N ALA A 157 5.34 17.55 17.64
CA ALA A 157 5.04 18.61 16.70
C ALA A 157 3.64 18.44 16.08
N ILE A 158 2.98 19.56 15.77
CA ILE A 158 1.65 19.54 15.19
C ILE A 158 1.73 18.91 13.81
N TRP A 159 0.96 17.84 13.61
CA TRP A 159 0.87 17.14 12.35
C TRP A 159 -0.09 17.90 11.42
N GLY A 160 0.43 18.43 10.34
CA GLY A 160 -0.29 19.22 9.35
C GLY A 160 0.15 18.91 7.93
N ASP A 161 0.28 19.94 7.14
CA ASP A 161 0.68 19.89 5.72
C ASP A 161 2.11 20.38 5.46
N GLY A 162 2.88 20.63 6.52
CA GLY A 162 4.24 21.20 6.45
C GLY A 162 4.27 22.72 6.40
N THR A 163 3.12 23.40 6.39
CA THR A 163 3.03 24.86 6.46
C THR A 163 2.79 25.35 7.86
N GLY A 164 3.01 26.65 8.13
CA GLY A 164 2.69 27.30 9.41
C GLY A 164 3.38 26.67 10.62
N GLY A 165 4.55 26.06 10.47
CA GLY A 165 5.26 25.36 11.55
C GLY A 165 4.73 23.96 11.87
N THR A 166 3.85 23.42 11.05
CA THR A 166 3.41 22.02 11.15
C THR A 166 4.37 21.07 10.43
N VAL A 167 4.29 19.79 10.77
CA VAL A 167 5.11 18.74 10.14
C VAL A 167 4.22 17.75 9.39
N VAL A 168 4.78 17.06 8.40
CA VAL A 168 4.19 15.89 7.77
C VAL A 168 4.77 14.62 8.39
N TYR A 169 4.02 13.54 8.37
CA TYR A 169 4.55 12.22 8.73
C TYR A 169 5.18 11.57 7.50
N THR A 170 6.34 10.97 7.66
CA THR A 170 7.03 10.22 6.59
C THR A 170 7.22 8.77 7.01
N GLY A 171 7.12 7.86 6.05
CA GLY A 171 7.31 6.44 6.28
C GLY A 171 7.78 5.71 5.04
N THR A 172 8.07 4.43 5.20
CA THR A 172 8.43 3.52 4.11
C THR A 172 7.51 2.29 4.16
N GLY A 173 6.94 1.93 3.02
CA GLY A 173 6.08 0.77 2.87
C GLY A 173 6.82 -0.53 3.15
N THR A 174 6.12 -1.47 3.77
CA THR A 174 6.63 -2.81 4.10
C THR A 174 5.97 -3.91 3.28
N GLY A 175 5.02 -3.57 2.41
CA GLY A 175 4.16 -4.55 1.73
C GLY A 175 3.02 -5.07 2.60
N ALA A 176 2.97 -4.66 3.87
CA ALA A 176 1.94 -5.03 4.83
C ALA A 176 1.31 -3.77 5.45
N THR A 177 0.17 -3.93 6.10
CA THR A 177 -0.49 -2.82 6.81
C THR A 177 0.35 -2.38 8.01
N GLN A 178 0.65 -1.09 8.07
CA GLN A 178 1.33 -0.39 9.15
C GLN A 178 0.33 0.49 9.88
N SER A 179 0.44 0.57 11.21
CA SER A 179 -0.39 1.44 12.03
C SER A 179 0.41 2.68 12.44
N VAL A 180 -0.12 3.86 12.11
CA VAL A 180 0.42 5.16 12.55
C VAL A 180 -0.57 5.76 13.53
N MET A 181 -0.12 6.07 14.75
CA MET A 181 -1.01 6.62 15.77
C MET A 181 -1.16 8.13 15.61
N MET A 182 -2.42 8.58 15.63
CA MET A 182 -2.78 9.98 15.78
C MET A 182 -2.99 10.25 17.27
N HIS A 183 -2.30 11.26 17.80
CA HIS A 183 -2.46 11.73 19.17
C HIS A 183 -3.12 13.11 19.14
N GLY A 184 -4.34 13.18 19.66
CA GLY A 184 -5.11 14.39 19.77
C GLY A 184 -5.00 15.01 21.15
N LEU A 185 -4.97 16.31 21.19
CA LEU A 185 -4.97 17.12 22.43
C LEU A 185 -5.92 18.29 22.29
N VAL A 186 -6.91 18.37 23.17
CA VAL A 186 -7.64 19.60 23.48
C VAL A 186 -6.98 20.23 24.68
N PRO A 187 -6.25 21.34 24.52
CA PRO A 187 -5.60 22.02 25.64
C PRO A 187 -6.64 22.64 26.57
N ARG A 188 -6.23 22.90 27.82
CA ARG A 188 -7.05 23.66 28.74
C ARG A 188 -7.37 25.04 28.14
N GLN A 189 -8.64 25.34 28.05
CA GLN A 189 -9.15 26.60 27.48
C GLN A 189 -10.48 26.98 28.12
N ARG A 190 -10.97 28.22 27.84
CA ARG A 190 -12.28 28.69 28.29
C ARG A 190 -13.36 27.67 27.77
N ALA A 191 -14.27 27.30 28.66
CA ALA A 191 -15.36 26.44 28.29
C ALA A 191 -16.39 27.21 27.42
N PRO A 192 -16.63 26.75 26.19
CA PRO A 192 -17.74 27.26 25.40
C PRO A 192 -19.05 26.60 25.87
N THR A 193 -20.17 26.99 25.25
CA THR A 193 -21.49 26.41 25.55
C THR A 193 -21.46 24.88 25.44
N PRO A 194 -22.08 24.14 26.38
CA PRO A 194 -22.17 22.69 26.30
C PRO A 194 -22.82 22.23 24.99
N GLY A 195 -22.28 21.17 24.38
CA GLY A 195 -22.79 20.65 23.11
C GLY A 195 -21.80 19.73 22.41
N ASN A 196 -22.15 19.33 21.20
CA ASN A 196 -21.30 18.49 20.36
C ASN A 196 -20.40 19.36 19.47
N TYR A 197 -19.10 19.18 19.62
CA TYR A 197 -18.07 19.86 18.84
C TYR A 197 -17.45 18.87 17.85
N ARG A 198 -17.43 19.22 16.57
CA ARG A 198 -16.91 18.35 15.49
C ARG A 198 -16.02 19.12 14.54
N ASP A 199 -15.08 18.41 13.96
CA ASP A 199 -14.28 18.83 12.82
C ASP A 199 -14.13 17.68 11.84
N THR A 200 -13.82 18.00 10.60
CA THR A 200 -13.52 17.02 9.55
C THR A 200 -12.17 17.32 8.95
N ILE A 201 -11.23 16.40 9.13
CA ILE A 201 -9.87 16.50 8.63
C ILE A 201 -9.73 15.63 7.39
N THR A 202 -9.21 16.21 6.32
CA THR A 202 -8.73 15.45 5.16
C THR A 202 -7.32 14.98 5.40
N VAL A 203 -7.11 13.68 5.32
CA VAL A 203 -5.80 13.04 5.35
C VAL A 203 -5.38 12.74 3.92
N GLN A 204 -4.21 13.23 3.52
CA GLN A 204 -3.65 13.01 2.18
C GLN A 204 -2.40 12.15 2.30
N LEU A 205 -2.34 11.10 1.49
CA LEU A 205 -1.19 10.22 1.33
C LEU A 205 -0.54 10.51 -0.03
N THR A 206 0.76 10.80 -0.02
CA THR A 206 1.59 11.01 -1.22
C THR A 206 2.72 9.99 -1.24
N PHE A 207 2.96 9.35 -2.38
CA PHE A 207 3.95 8.28 -2.56
C PHE A 207 4.54 8.27 -3.97
#